data_051983f75ff0fb02ca19c983688827e1
#
_entry.id   051983f75ff0fb02ca19c983688827e1
#
_cell.length_a   1.000
_cell.length_b   1.000
_cell.length_c   1.000
_cell.angle_alpha   90.00
_cell.angle_beta   90.00
_cell.angle_gamma   90.00
#
_symmetry.space_group_name_H-M   'P 1'
#
loop_
_entity.id
_entity.type
_entity.pdbx_description
1 polymer ?
#
loop_
_entity_poly.entity_id
_entity_poly.type
_entity_poly.pdbx_seq_one_letter_code
_entity_poly.pdbx_strand_id
1 'polypeptide(L)'
;AYQRRFAGDATVHFAFDVHQKPAFLVITPELLSLIDQIHVLDKQLTWISRRLPKIAKQQYSTWAVIEEIRLTNEIEGVHSTRREIQLLVEDHLPVKNEQRLVGFVKKYRQLMNRQSIPLRTCEDLRRLYDELCLPDVIADAADHAPDGLLFRKDSVCIYSESQKEIHKGLYPESA
;
A
#
# COMPACT_ATOMS: atom_id res chain seq x y z
N ALA A 1 -31.35 2.02 -10.37
CA ALA A 1 -30.09 2.67 -10.78
C ALA A 1 -28.97 1.66 -10.99
N TYR A 2 -28.71 0.71 -10.03
CA TYR A 2 -27.64 -0.28 -10.12
C TYR A 2 -27.72 -1.13 -11.38
N GLN A 3 -28.82 -1.86 -11.61
CA GLN A 3 -28.99 -2.77 -12.75
C GLN A 3 -28.78 -2.08 -14.10
N ARG A 4 -29.28 -0.85 -14.27
CA ARG A 4 -29.10 -0.08 -15.51
C ARG A 4 -27.64 0.28 -15.77
N ARG A 5 -26.88 0.59 -14.72
CA ARG A 5 -25.43 0.86 -14.85
C ARG A 5 -24.64 -0.42 -15.08
N PHE A 6 -24.98 -1.48 -14.34
CA PHE A 6 -24.33 -2.78 -14.44
C PHE A 6 -24.45 -3.38 -15.86
N ALA A 7 -25.61 -3.27 -16.51
CA ALA A 7 -25.86 -3.79 -17.85
C ALA A 7 -25.47 -2.84 -19.00
N GLY A 8 -24.82 -1.71 -18.70
CA GLY A 8 -24.44 -0.73 -19.73
C GLY A 8 -23.22 -1.16 -20.53
N ASP A 9 -23.16 -0.79 -21.82
CA ASP A 9 -22.05 -1.13 -22.73
C ASP A 9 -20.70 -0.52 -22.30
N ALA A 10 -20.73 0.58 -21.54
CA ALA A 10 -19.55 1.24 -21.00
C ALA A 10 -19.16 0.71 -19.60
N THR A 11 -19.61 -0.48 -19.22
CA THR A 11 -19.36 -1.04 -17.89
C THR A 11 -18.31 -2.13 -17.94
N VAL A 12 -17.28 -2.00 -17.08
CA VAL A 12 -16.26 -3.02 -16.82
C VAL A 12 -16.65 -3.76 -15.56
N HIS A 13 -16.80 -5.08 -15.64
CA HIS A 13 -17.15 -5.94 -14.52
C HIS A 13 -15.88 -6.50 -13.85
N PHE A 14 -15.89 -6.55 -12.53
CA PHE A 14 -14.82 -7.17 -11.76
C PHE A 14 -15.23 -8.57 -11.30
N ALA A 15 -14.26 -9.43 -11.02
CA ALA A 15 -14.47 -10.80 -10.57
C ALA A 15 -14.65 -10.90 -9.03
N PHE A 16 -15.11 -9.84 -8.37
CA PHE A 16 -15.37 -9.84 -6.95
C PHE A 16 -16.66 -9.08 -6.60
N ASP A 17 -17.22 -9.37 -5.45
CA ASP A 17 -18.44 -8.76 -4.94
C ASP A 17 -18.16 -7.72 -3.86
N VAL A 18 -19.02 -6.69 -3.80
CA VAL A 18 -19.10 -5.73 -2.70
C VAL A 18 -20.51 -5.82 -2.11
N HIS A 19 -20.61 -6.18 -0.84
CA HIS A 19 -21.90 -6.44 -0.16
C HIS A 19 -22.81 -7.40 -0.97
N GLN A 20 -22.25 -8.55 -1.40
CA GLN A 20 -22.95 -9.59 -2.18
C GLN A 20 -23.49 -9.10 -3.53
N LYS A 21 -22.92 -8.06 -4.09
CA LYS A 21 -23.23 -7.56 -5.43
C LYS A 21 -21.95 -7.45 -6.25
N PRO A 22 -21.97 -7.92 -7.51
CA PRO A 22 -20.83 -7.81 -8.40
C PRO A 22 -20.33 -6.36 -8.50
N ALA A 23 -19.03 -6.19 -8.33
CA ALA A 23 -18.40 -4.89 -8.50
C ALA A 23 -18.27 -4.52 -9.97
N PHE A 24 -18.42 -3.26 -10.30
CA PHE A 24 -18.25 -2.76 -11.66
C PHE A 24 -17.78 -1.31 -11.68
N LEU A 25 -17.18 -0.90 -12.78
CA LEU A 25 -16.79 0.47 -13.09
C LEU A 25 -17.52 0.92 -14.36
N VAL A 26 -18.13 2.09 -14.33
CA VAL A 26 -18.68 2.72 -15.53
C VAL A 26 -17.65 3.66 -16.14
N ILE A 27 -17.30 3.44 -17.39
CA ILE A 27 -16.41 4.31 -18.15
C ILE A 27 -17.19 5.56 -18.54
N THR A 28 -16.86 6.70 -17.98
CA THR A 28 -17.47 7.99 -18.29
C THR A 28 -16.55 8.85 -19.14
N PRO A 29 -17.06 9.87 -19.86
CA PRO A 29 -16.22 10.82 -20.60
C PRO A 29 -15.20 11.53 -19.71
N GLU A 30 -15.58 11.84 -18.47
CA GLU A 30 -14.69 12.47 -17.50
C GLU A 30 -13.54 11.53 -17.12
N LEU A 31 -13.82 10.24 -16.92
CA LEU A 31 -12.80 9.24 -16.62
C LEU A 31 -11.82 9.08 -17.79
N LEU A 32 -12.33 9.03 -19.01
CA LEU A 32 -11.48 8.99 -20.21
C LEU A 32 -10.61 10.22 -20.34
N SER A 33 -11.16 11.42 -20.10
CA SER A 33 -10.40 12.67 -20.10
C SER A 33 -9.27 12.66 -19.07
N LEU A 34 -9.51 12.12 -17.86
CA LEU A 34 -8.48 11.99 -16.82
C LEU A 34 -7.39 11.00 -17.23
N ILE A 35 -7.76 9.88 -17.85
CA ILE A 35 -6.81 8.89 -18.38
C ILE A 35 -5.90 9.53 -19.43
N ASP A 36 -6.48 10.29 -20.37
CA ASP A 36 -5.69 11.00 -21.38
C ASP A 36 -4.74 12.03 -20.77
N GLN A 37 -5.19 12.79 -19.78
CA GLN A 37 -4.33 13.73 -19.06
C GLN A 37 -3.16 13.02 -18.37
N ILE A 38 -3.41 11.88 -17.72
CA ILE A 38 -2.35 11.06 -17.11
C ILE A 38 -1.35 10.60 -18.16
N HIS A 39 -1.81 10.13 -19.33
CA HIS A 39 -0.92 9.69 -20.41
C HIS A 39 -0.07 10.83 -20.97
N VAL A 40 -0.63 12.03 -21.10
CA VAL A 40 0.11 13.22 -21.56
C VAL A 40 1.19 13.58 -20.54
N LEU A 41 0.85 13.62 -19.25
CA LEU A 41 1.79 13.92 -18.17
C LEU A 41 2.91 12.86 -18.06
N ASP A 42 2.57 11.58 -18.18
CA ASP A 42 3.55 10.50 -18.19
C ASP A 42 4.57 10.63 -19.33
N LYS A 43 4.09 10.95 -20.53
CA LYS A 43 4.99 11.22 -21.67
C LYS A 43 5.91 12.42 -21.41
N GLN A 44 5.39 13.51 -20.82
CA GLN A 44 6.18 14.66 -20.45
C GLN A 44 7.24 14.31 -19.40
N LEU A 45 6.88 13.59 -18.35
CA LEU A 45 7.81 13.11 -17.33
C LEU A 45 8.89 12.20 -17.92
N THR A 46 8.51 11.29 -18.79
CA THR A 46 9.45 10.40 -19.50
C THR A 46 10.43 11.20 -20.34
N TRP A 47 9.97 12.21 -21.07
CA TRP A 47 10.83 13.08 -21.89
C TRP A 47 11.81 13.91 -21.05
N ILE A 48 11.35 14.50 -19.93
CA ILE A 48 12.21 15.22 -18.98
C ILE A 48 13.23 14.26 -18.37
N SER A 49 12.76 13.12 -17.89
CA SER A 49 13.61 12.11 -17.25
C SER A 49 14.75 11.63 -18.16
N ARG A 50 14.50 11.47 -19.46
CA ARG A 50 15.55 11.06 -20.43
C ARG A 50 16.67 12.07 -20.57
N ARG A 51 16.40 13.35 -20.29
CA ARG A 51 17.39 14.44 -20.41
C ARG A 51 18.17 14.70 -19.15
N LEU A 52 17.68 14.24 -18.00
CA LEU A 52 18.39 14.40 -16.73
C LEU A 52 19.61 13.47 -16.64
N PRO A 53 20.74 13.97 -16.11
CA PRO A 53 21.88 13.13 -15.77
C PRO A 53 21.48 12.01 -14.81
N LYS A 54 22.18 10.86 -14.91
CA LYS A 54 21.89 9.69 -14.07
C LYS A 54 21.95 10.04 -12.56
N ILE A 55 22.94 10.85 -12.18
CA ILE A 55 23.12 11.27 -10.77
C ILE A 55 21.94 12.10 -10.26
N ALA A 56 21.42 13.03 -11.06
CA ALA A 56 20.27 13.83 -10.70
C ALA A 56 19.01 12.97 -10.53
N LYS A 57 18.82 11.96 -11.39
CA LYS A 57 17.72 11.00 -11.26
C LYS A 57 17.83 10.18 -9.97
N GLN A 58 19.03 9.71 -9.64
CA GLN A 58 19.27 8.96 -8.42
C GLN A 58 18.99 9.80 -7.17
N GLN A 59 19.51 11.04 -7.14
CA GLN A 59 19.27 11.95 -6.01
C GLN A 59 17.79 12.25 -5.82
N TYR A 60 17.07 12.53 -6.92
CA TYR A 60 15.63 12.77 -6.87
C TYR A 60 14.87 11.53 -6.40
N SER A 61 15.20 10.34 -6.90
CA SER A 61 14.57 9.10 -6.48
C SER A 61 14.80 8.81 -5.00
N THR A 62 16.03 9.01 -4.51
CA THR A 62 16.35 8.86 -3.08
C THR A 62 15.55 9.84 -2.23
N TRP A 63 15.50 11.11 -2.64
CA TRP A 63 14.70 12.13 -1.94
C TRP A 63 13.21 11.78 -1.94
N ALA A 64 12.66 11.36 -3.08
CA ALA A 64 11.25 10.98 -3.19
C ALA A 64 10.88 9.81 -2.27
N VAL A 65 11.74 8.78 -2.19
CA VAL A 65 11.53 7.64 -1.28
C VAL A 65 11.57 8.07 0.19
N ILE A 66 12.50 8.95 0.56
CA ILE A 66 12.58 9.48 1.93
C ILE A 66 11.29 10.22 2.30
N GLU A 67 10.79 11.09 1.41
CA GLU A 67 9.55 11.83 1.65
C GLU A 67 8.32 10.91 1.68
N GLU A 68 8.25 9.93 0.80
CA GLU A 68 7.16 8.95 0.77
C GLU A 68 7.07 8.19 2.09
N ILE A 69 8.19 7.63 2.57
CA ILE A 69 8.23 6.90 3.84
C ILE A 69 7.85 7.82 5.00
N ARG A 70 8.38 9.06 5.04
CA ARG A 70 8.08 10.03 6.08
C ARG A 70 6.60 10.36 6.15
N LEU A 71 5.99 10.67 5.00
CA LEU A 71 4.58 11.05 4.91
C LEU A 71 3.66 9.87 5.22
N THR A 72 4.00 8.68 4.77
CA THR A 72 3.23 7.45 5.09
C THR A 72 3.25 7.17 6.59
N ASN A 73 4.42 7.28 7.22
CA ASN A 73 4.55 7.13 8.68
C ASN A 73 3.73 8.20 9.43
N GLU A 74 3.77 9.45 8.98
CA GLU A 74 2.99 10.54 9.59
C GLU A 74 1.48 10.29 9.53
N ILE A 75 0.96 9.77 8.41
CA ILE A 75 -0.46 9.38 8.26
C ILE A 75 -0.83 8.26 9.24
N GLU A 76 0.09 7.33 9.51
CA GLU A 76 -0.10 6.23 10.45
C GLU A 76 0.19 6.60 11.91
N GLY A 77 0.49 7.88 12.20
CA GLY A 77 0.81 8.37 13.54
C GLY A 77 2.20 7.98 14.03
N VAL A 78 3.08 7.49 13.15
CA VAL A 78 4.47 7.16 13.45
C VAL A 78 5.36 8.34 13.07
N HIS A 79 6.10 8.87 14.03
CA HIS A 79 7.01 9.98 13.80
C HIS A 79 8.42 9.49 13.44
N SER A 80 8.83 9.73 12.19
CA SER A 80 10.18 9.45 11.71
C SER A 80 10.79 10.72 11.13
N THR A 81 12.03 11.01 11.47
CA THR A 81 12.71 12.17 10.89
C THR A 81 13.29 11.84 9.52
N ARG A 82 13.35 12.84 8.66
CA ARG A 82 13.99 12.71 7.33
C ARG A 82 15.41 12.17 7.43
N ARG A 83 16.16 12.57 8.47
CA ARG A 83 17.56 12.15 8.68
C ARG A 83 17.66 10.65 9.01
N GLU A 84 16.80 10.14 9.88
CA GLU A 84 16.76 8.71 10.21
C GLU A 84 16.47 7.87 8.96
N ILE A 85 15.45 8.24 8.19
CA ILE A 85 15.11 7.56 6.94
C ILE A 85 16.28 7.63 5.94
N GLN A 86 16.91 8.80 5.80
CA GLN A 86 18.05 8.99 4.92
C GLN A 86 19.22 8.08 5.27
N LEU A 87 19.59 7.98 6.53
CA LEU A 87 20.67 7.11 7.01
C LEU A 87 20.41 5.63 6.65
N LEU A 88 19.15 5.18 6.75
CA LEU A 88 18.76 3.84 6.34
C LEU A 88 18.79 3.64 4.83
N VAL A 89 18.32 4.63 4.06
CA VAL A 89 18.33 4.58 2.60
C VAL A 89 19.75 4.57 2.04
N GLU A 90 20.71 5.22 2.70
CA GLU A 90 22.12 5.31 2.32
C GLU A 90 23.02 4.22 2.91
N ASP A 91 22.47 3.21 3.59
CA ASP A 91 23.19 2.12 4.28
C ASP A 91 24.15 2.59 5.40
N HIS A 92 23.87 3.72 6.02
CA HIS A 92 24.80 4.36 6.94
C HIS A 92 24.60 4.05 8.41
N LEU A 93 23.84 3.04 8.82
CA LEU A 93 23.86 2.45 10.18
C LEU A 93 22.58 1.66 10.53
N PRO A 94 22.65 0.69 11.46
CA PRO A 94 21.46 0.13 12.09
C PRO A 94 20.93 1.17 13.09
N VAL A 95 19.79 1.79 12.79
CA VAL A 95 19.05 2.56 13.78
C VAL A 95 18.48 1.56 14.80
N LYS A 96 18.94 1.66 16.05
CA LYS A 96 18.38 0.87 17.15
C LYS A 96 16.89 1.23 17.25
N ASN A 97 16.03 0.25 17.16
CA ASN A 97 14.58 0.24 17.45
C ASN A 97 13.58 0.47 16.30
N GLU A 98 13.97 0.45 15.03
CA GLU A 98 12.97 0.64 13.96
C GLU A 98 13.01 -0.47 12.91
N GLN A 99 12.70 -1.71 13.31
CA GLN A 99 12.64 -2.86 12.39
C GLN A 99 11.65 -2.63 11.24
N ARG A 100 10.51 -1.98 11.52
CA ARG A 100 9.51 -1.58 10.55
C ARG A 100 10.10 -0.63 9.50
N LEU A 101 10.77 0.44 9.92
CA LEU A 101 11.37 1.42 9.01
C LEU A 101 12.43 0.77 8.10
N VAL A 102 13.24 -0.13 8.64
CA VAL A 102 14.19 -0.95 7.88
C VAL A 102 13.46 -1.81 6.85
N GLY A 103 12.35 -2.45 7.23
CA GLY A 103 11.50 -3.24 6.34
C GLY A 103 10.97 -2.41 5.17
N PHE A 104 10.41 -1.22 5.45
CA PHE A 104 9.93 -0.29 4.42
C PHE A 104 11.03 0.14 3.46
N VAL A 105 12.17 0.61 3.97
CA VAL A 105 13.32 1.02 3.13
C VAL A 105 13.77 -0.13 2.23
N LYS A 106 13.84 -1.35 2.75
CA LYS A 106 14.19 -2.55 1.97
C LYS A 106 13.20 -2.80 0.84
N LYS A 107 11.89 -2.67 1.09
CA LYS A 107 10.86 -2.85 0.06
C LYS A 107 10.90 -1.75 -1.01
N TYR A 108 11.06 -0.50 -0.62
CA TYR A 108 11.25 0.59 -1.60
C TYR A 108 12.50 0.39 -2.46
N ARG A 109 13.61 -0.09 -1.92
CA ARG A 109 14.80 -0.45 -2.69
C ARG A 109 14.53 -1.57 -3.69
N GLN A 110 13.79 -2.61 -3.29
CA GLN A 110 13.36 -3.67 -4.22
C GLN A 110 12.58 -3.08 -5.39
N LEU A 111 11.60 -2.22 -5.12
CA LEU A 111 10.81 -1.54 -6.17
C LEU A 111 11.67 -0.65 -7.07
N MET A 112 12.57 0.15 -6.50
CA MET A 112 13.51 0.98 -7.27
C MET A 112 14.41 0.16 -8.20
N ASN A 113 14.81 -1.04 -7.76
CA ASN A 113 15.58 -1.99 -8.53
C ASN A 113 14.72 -2.83 -9.50
N ARG A 114 13.42 -2.49 -9.66
CA ARG A 114 12.46 -3.21 -10.48
C ARG A 114 12.28 -4.68 -10.09
N GLN A 115 12.54 -5.00 -8.84
CA GLN A 115 12.25 -6.33 -8.30
C GLN A 115 10.76 -6.38 -7.92
N SER A 116 10.06 -7.41 -8.38
CA SER A 116 8.65 -7.60 -8.02
C SER A 116 8.51 -8.06 -6.57
N ILE A 117 7.55 -7.49 -5.86
CA ILE A 117 7.10 -8.00 -4.57
C ILE A 117 5.91 -8.91 -4.87
N PRO A 118 5.94 -10.21 -4.53
CA PRO A 118 4.81 -11.08 -4.73
C PRO A 118 3.62 -10.60 -3.87
N LEU A 119 2.44 -10.45 -4.49
CA LEU A 119 1.18 -10.06 -3.84
C LEU A 119 0.00 -10.75 -4.54
N ARG A 120 0.13 -12.05 -4.82
CA ARG A 120 -0.88 -12.81 -5.55
C ARG A 120 -1.71 -13.73 -4.67
N THR A 121 -1.18 -14.12 -3.54
CA THR A 121 -1.81 -15.06 -2.60
C THR A 121 -1.91 -14.46 -1.20
N CYS A 122 -2.74 -15.06 -0.36
CA CYS A 122 -2.84 -14.65 1.05
C CYS A 122 -1.54 -14.89 1.82
N GLU A 123 -0.76 -15.90 1.43
CA GLU A 123 0.57 -16.18 2.00
C GLU A 123 1.57 -15.07 1.64
N ASP A 124 1.47 -14.50 0.44
CA ASP A 124 2.30 -13.34 0.05
C ASP A 124 1.98 -12.12 0.92
N LEU A 125 0.68 -11.86 1.16
CA LEU A 125 0.24 -10.79 2.06
C LEU A 125 0.71 -11.03 3.49
N ARG A 126 0.58 -12.27 4.00
CA ARG A 126 1.04 -12.62 5.33
C ARG A 126 2.55 -12.42 5.47
N ARG A 127 3.34 -12.84 4.50
CA ARG A 127 4.79 -12.64 4.49
C ARG A 127 5.16 -11.16 4.50
N LEU A 128 4.45 -10.34 3.70
CA LEU A 128 4.67 -8.89 3.68
C LEU A 128 4.34 -8.26 5.03
N TYR A 129 3.23 -8.66 5.66
CA TYR A 129 2.84 -8.23 6.99
C TYR A 129 3.91 -8.61 8.04
N ASP A 130 4.39 -9.85 8.02
CA ASP A 130 5.42 -10.33 8.95
C ASP A 130 6.72 -9.53 8.84
N GLU A 131 7.07 -9.10 7.63
CA GLU A 131 8.27 -8.30 7.40
C GLU A 131 8.12 -6.83 7.79
N LEU A 132 6.92 -6.25 7.63
CA LEU A 132 6.71 -4.81 7.79
C LEU A 132 6.04 -4.41 9.11
N CYS A 133 5.09 -5.20 9.59
CA CYS A 133 4.21 -4.80 10.69
C CYS A 133 4.39 -5.64 11.94
N LEU A 134 4.60 -6.95 11.79
CA LEU A 134 4.64 -7.88 12.92
C LEU A 134 5.68 -7.52 14.00
N PRO A 135 6.89 -7.05 13.66
CA PRO A 135 7.87 -6.66 14.67
C PRO A 135 7.38 -5.58 15.63
N ASP A 136 6.69 -4.56 15.11
CA ASP A 136 6.15 -3.47 15.91
C ASP A 136 4.94 -3.93 16.72
N VAL A 137 4.07 -4.74 16.11
CA VAL A 137 2.90 -5.32 16.79
C VAL A 137 3.32 -6.16 18.00
N ILE A 138 4.35 -7.00 17.84
CA ILE A 138 4.87 -7.82 18.95
C ILE A 138 5.55 -6.94 20.01
N ALA A 139 6.23 -5.88 19.61
CA ALA A 139 6.89 -4.98 20.54
C ALA A 139 5.90 -4.17 21.37
N ASP A 140 4.76 -3.82 20.79
CA ASP A 140 3.67 -3.05 21.43
C ASP A 140 2.77 -3.95 22.28
N ALA A 141 2.24 -5.01 21.70
CA ALA A 141 1.40 -6.00 22.38
C ALA A 141 1.48 -7.36 21.67
N ALA A 142 2.17 -8.31 22.28
CA ALA A 142 2.44 -9.63 21.69
C ALA A 142 1.16 -10.44 21.41
N ASP A 143 0.10 -10.20 22.16
CA ASP A 143 -1.22 -10.83 22.01
C ASP A 143 -2.01 -10.27 20.81
N HIS A 144 -1.58 -9.15 20.22
CA HIS A 144 -2.16 -8.61 19.00
C HIS A 144 -1.62 -9.25 17.71
N ALA A 145 -0.61 -10.11 17.81
CA ALA A 145 -0.11 -10.86 16.66
C ALA A 145 -1.21 -11.76 16.07
N PRO A 146 -1.23 -11.98 14.75
CA PRO A 146 -2.15 -12.93 14.13
C PRO A 146 -1.94 -14.34 14.71
N ASP A 147 -2.98 -14.91 15.28
CA ASP A 147 -3.00 -16.20 15.98
C ASP A 147 -3.57 -17.34 15.12
N GLY A 148 -4.03 -17.05 13.91
CA GLY A 148 -4.46 -17.99 12.90
C GLY A 148 -3.32 -18.48 12.01
N LEU A 149 -3.64 -19.26 10.98
CA LEU A 149 -2.66 -19.77 10.03
C LEU A 149 -2.05 -18.65 9.17
N LEU A 150 -2.90 -17.81 8.61
CA LEU A 150 -2.51 -16.65 7.78
C LEU A 150 -2.86 -15.33 8.45
N PHE A 151 -4.02 -15.26 9.09
CA PHE A 151 -4.57 -14.04 9.69
C PHE A 151 -4.93 -14.27 11.16
N ARG A 152 -5.99 -13.60 11.65
CA ARG A 152 -6.52 -13.78 12.99
C ARG A 152 -7.57 -14.88 13.02
N LYS A 153 -7.66 -15.63 14.11
CA LYS A 153 -8.71 -16.64 14.32
C LYS A 153 -10.07 -16.00 14.50
N ASP A 154 -10.12 -14.87 15.18
CA ASP A 154 -11.37 -14.18 15.48
C ASP A 154 -11.66 -13.04 14.51
N SER A 155 -12.95 -12.74 14.31
CA SER A 155 -13.37 -11.63 13.47
C SER A 155 -12.99 -10.29 14.09
N VAL A 156 -12.62 -9.32 13.24
CA VAL A 156 -12.40 -7.93 13.64
C VAL A 156 -13.61 -7.10 13.22
N CYS A 157 -14.09 -6.25 14.12
CA CYS A 157 -15.22 -5.36 13.85
C CYS A 157 -14.78 -3.91 13.81
N ILE A 158 -15.43 -3.14 12.93
CA ILE A 158 -15.32 -1.67 12.91
C ILE A 158 -16.53 -1.10 13.61
N TYR A 159 -16.29 -0.22 14.56
CA TYR A 159 -17.35 0.46 15.34
C TYR A 159 -17.41 1.95 14.99
N SER A 160 -18.62 2.54 15.04
CA SER A 160 -18.80 4.00 14.98
C SER A 160 -18.34 4.65 16.29
N GLU A 161 -18.26 5.98 16.32
CA GLU A 161 -18.03 6.76 17.54
C GLU A 161 -19.06 6.45 18.64
N SER A 162 -20.29 6.08 18.25
CA SER A 162 -21.35 5.65 19.17
C SER A 162 -21.30 4.17 19.56
N GLN A 163 -20.18 3.48 19.30
CA GLN A 163 -19.94 2.05 19.54
C GLN A 163 -20.93 1.10 18.83
N LYS A 164 -21.58 1.55 17.77
CA LYS A 164 -22.40 0.69 16.92
C LYS A 164 -21.49 -0.01 15.92
N GLU A 165 -21.61 -1.34 15.81
CA GLU A 165 -20.90 -2.12 14.78
C GLU A 165 -21.32 -1.64 13.38
N ILE A 166 -20.33 -1.19 12.59
CA ILE A 166 -20.50 -0.75 11.20
C ILE A 166 -20.20 -1.90 10.26
N HIS A 167 -19.15 -2.67 10.56
CA HIS A 167 -18.68 -3.75 9.72
C HIS A 167 -18.03 -4.84 10.56
N LYS A 168 -18.26 -6.08 10.16
CA LYS A 168 -17.61 -7.27 10.70
C LYS A 168 -16.78 -7.92 9.62
N GLY A 169 -15.50 -8.16 9.89
CA GLY A 169 -14.59 -8.84 8.99
C GLY A 169 -14.99 -10.29 8.76
N LEU A 170 -14.54 -10.85 7.63
CA LEU A 170 -14.70 -12.27 7.33
C LEU A 170 -13.90 -13.12 8.32
N TYR A 171 -14.50 -14.21 8.76
CA TYR A 171 -13.85 -15.26 9.54
C TYR A 171 -14.70 -16.54 9.46
N PRO A 172 -14.17 -17.72 9.73
CA PRO A 172 -12.76 -18.03 9.90
C PRO A 172 -11.94 -17.81 8.62
N GLU A 173 -10.63 -17.93 8.70
CA GLU A 173 -9.70 -17.75 7.55
C GLU A 173 -10.06 -18.58 6.31
N SER A 174 -10.81 -19.66 6.49
CA SER A 174 -11.28 -20.56 5.43
C SER A 174 -12.58 -20.09 4.75
N ALA A 175 -13.15 -18.94 5.14
CA ALA A 175 -14.43 -18.43 4.64
C ALA A 175 -14.34 -17.73 3.27
#